data_fc67c14689a02128de11e24280c24784
#
_entry.id   fc67c14689a02128de11e24280c24784
#
_cell.length_a   1.000
_cell.length_b   1.000
_cell.length_c   1.000
_cell.angle_alpha   90.00
_cell.angle_beta   90.00
_cell.angle_gamma   90.00
#
_symmetry.space_group_name_H-M   'P 1'
#
loop_
_entity.id
_entity.type
_entity.pdbx_description
1 polymer ?
#
loop_
_entity_poly.entity_id
_entity_poly.type
_entity_poly.pdbx_seq_one_letter_code
_entity_poly.pdbx_strand_id
1 'polypeptide(L)'
;MSGKTEVIPAINSNFTNHISAGLEDGTVITGQNSISHPSAPSSNSQFTTSNSEQTETSNPVSDGAESPLTQGRRFSLELSLHDKVEDANLPGSLPTLRKQNITFAKEHTEDLPTRISRIWYINPYGQEIRPAPNTAVLDSLEKASSIVYSIGSLYTSIIPCLVLRDVGAAIASPLIKYKILILNGSLDRETRSVEGGDFSAADFARAIADACNSSNPRKKAAGQVRDYITHIIYLHGEGTPRIDKGEMAELGIECVRIYGRRLGAGMIYDSGALTGALEAILGSPRRNNGNGNGRGRGEKSRRNTVDDFGGMVGRKMGGQGP
;
A
#
# COMPACT_ATOMS: atom_id res chain seq x y z
N MET A 1 13.57 -3.76 26.48
CA MET A 1 14.64 -3.34 25.55
C MET A 1 13.99 -2.40 24.54
N SER A 2 14.33 -1.12 24.53
CA SER A 2 13.95 -0.25 23.42
C SER A 2 14.83 -0.63 22.23
N GLY A 3 14.26 -1.37 21.27
CA GLY A 3 14.95 -1.64 20.02
C GLY A 3 15.23 -0.33 19.29
N LYS A 4 16.39 -0.19 18.69
CA LYS A 4 16.71 0.94 17.82
C LYS A 4 15.90 0.75 16.53
N THR A 5 14.99 1.67 16.25
CA THR A 5 14.26 1.70 14.97
C THR A 5 15.13 2.44 13.95
N GLU A 6 15.32 1.82 12.79
CA GLU A 6 15.99 2.42 11.64
C GLU A 6 14.97 2.63 10.53
N VAL A 7 15.00 3.80 9.90
CA VAL A 7 14.17 4.12 8.74
C VAL A 7 15.06 4.17 7.52
N ILE A 8 14.80 3.29 6.56
CA ILE A 8 15.59 3.16 5.33
C ILE A 8 14.67 3.52 4.14
N PRO A 9 15.03 4.52 3.32
CA PRO A 9 14.28 4.81 2.11
C PRO A 9 14.37 3.63 1.15
N ALA A 10 13.24 3.27 0.54
CA ALA A 10 13.18 2.12 -0.37
C ALA A 10 14.04 2.32 -1.63
N ILE A 11 14.12 3.54 -2.13
CA ILE A 11 14.94 3.95 -3.27
C ILE A 11 15.92 5.03 -2.79
N ASN A 12 17.18 4.88 -3.15
CA ASN A 12 18.21 5.88 -2.91
C ASN A 12 18.50 6.61 -4.23
N SER A 13 17.71 7.66 -4.51
CA SER A 13 17.81 8.45 -5.73
C SER A 13 17.53 9.91 -5.43
N ASN A 14 18.25 10.80 -6.11
CA ASN A 14 17.97 12.24 -6.08
C ASN A 14 16.87 12.65 -7.07
N PHE A 15 16.32 11.69 -7.83
CA PHE A 15 15.26 11.92 -8.81
C PHE A 15 13.92 11.51 -8.23
N THR A 16 12.87 12.25 -8.59
CA THR A 16 11.49 11.92 -8.26
C THR A 16 11.06 10.69 -9.07
N ASN A 17 10.56 9.68 -8.37
CA ASN A 17 10.00 8.49 -9.00
C ASN A 17 8.48 8.54 -8.88
N HIS A 18 7.80 8.46 -10.02
CA HIS A 18 6.35 8.39 -10.10
C HIS A 18 5.89 6.95 -10.31
N ILE A 19 4.67 6.66 -9.90
CA ILE A 19 4.03 5.36 -10.15
C ILE A 19 2.83 5.52 -11.07
N SER A 20 2.56 4.48 -11.84
CA SER A 20 1.34 4.31 -12.61
C SER A 20 0.65 3.01 -12.20
N ALA A 21 -0.68 3.01 -12.25
CA ALA A 21 -1.53 1.86 -12.05
C ALA A 21 -2.22 1.49 -13.35
N GLY A 22 -2.19 0.22 -13.72
CA GLY A 22 -3.01 -0.34 -14.80
C GLY A 22 -4.24 -0.98 -14.20
N LEU A 23 -5.40 -0.66 -14.73
CA LEU A 23 -6.67 -1.29 -14.39
C LEU A 23 -6.92 -2.50 -15.28
N GLU A 24 -7.85 -3.37 -14.87
CA GLU A 24 -8.22 -4.57 -15.64
C GLU A 24 -8.88 -4.26 -16.99
N ASP A 25 -9.51 -3.09 -17.14
CA ASP A 25 -10.07 -2.59 -18.40
C ASP A 25 -9.03 -2.01 -19.36
N GLY A 26 -7.75 -2.00 -18.98
CA GLY A 26 -6.65 -1.42 -19.75
C GLY A 26 -6.42 0.07 -19.51
N THR A 27 -7.23 0.73 -18.70
CA THR A 27 -7.03 2.12 -18.29
C THR A 27 -5.76 2.28 -17.48
N VAL A 28 -5.03 3.37 -17.68
CA VAL A 28 -3.81 3.70 -16.91
C VAL A 28 -4.01 4.98 -16.13
N ILE A 29 -3.79 4.91 -14.83
CA ILE A 29 -3.81 6.06 -13.91
C ILE A 29 -2.37 6.39 -13.53
N THR A 30 -1.96 7.63 -13.69
CA THR A 30 -0.60 8.09 -13.43
C THR A 30 -0.55 9.03 -12.23
N GLY A 31 0.39 8.77 -11.33
CA GLY A 31 0.63 9.55 -10.11
C GLY A 31 -0.06 8.97 -8.87
N GLN A 32 0.70 8.90 -7.78
CA GLN A 32 0.23 8.32 -6.51
C GLN A 32 -1.09 8.96 -6.02
N ASN A 33 -1.18 10.28 -6.09
CA ASN A 33 -2.38 11.00 -5.64
C ASN A 33 -3.61 10.67 -6.48
N SER A 34 -3.46 10.52 -7.80
CA SER A 34 -4.57 10.16 -8.70
C SER A 34 -5.05 8.72 -8.48
N ILE A 35 -4.18 7.84 -8.00
CA ILE A 35 -4.51 6.45 -7.68
C ILE A 35 -5.28 6.39 -6.37
N SER A 36 -4.75 7.02 -5.29
CA SER A 36 -5.35 6.93 -3.95
C SER A 36 -6.51 7.89 -3.73
N HIS A 37 -6.51 9.06 -4.41
CA HIS A 37 -7.51 10.11 -4.20
C HIS A 37 -7.95 10.67 -5.55
N PRO A 38 -9.23 10.66 -5.89
CA PRO A 38 -9.70 11.32 -7.10
C PRO A 38 -9.45 12.83 -6.98
N SER A 39 -8.85 13.40 -8.00
CA SER A 39 -8.81 14.86 -8.13
C SER A 39 -10.23 15.31 -8.40
N ALA A 40 -10.75 16.27 -7.62
CA ALA A 40 -11.98 16.97 -7.98
C ALA A 40 -11.81 17.51 -9.43
N PRO A 41 -12.76 17.29 -10.34
CA PRO A 41 -12.67 17.82 -11.68
C PRO A 41 -12.56 19.34 -11.58
N SER A 42 -11.37 19.88 -11.90
CA SER A 42 -11.24 21.32 -12.09
C SER A 42 -12.13 21.66 -13.30
N SER A 43 -13.20 22.40 -13.03
CA SER A 43 -14.19 22.86 -14.00
C SER A 43 -13.58 23.87 -14.98
N ASN A 44 -12.53 23.49 -15.71
CA ASN A 44 -12.00 24.23 -16.86
C ASN A 44 -10.95 23.38 -17.59
N SER A 45 -11.41 22.47 -18.45
CA SER A 45 -10.65 22.05 -19.61
C SER A 45 -11.58 21.46 -20.67
N GLN A 46 -12.39 22.33 -21.27
CA GLN A 46 -12.87 22.08 -22.62
C GLN A 46 -11.65 22.27 -23.55
N PHE A 47 -10.97 21.19 -23.88
CA PHE A 47 -10.11 21.17 -25.05
C PHE A 47 -11.00 20.93 -26.28
N THR A 48 -11.52 22.02 -26.83
CA THR A 48 -11.97 22.01 -28.22
C THR A 48 -10.73 22.03 -29.12
N THR A 49 -10.49 20.91 -29.77
CA THR A 49 -9.67 20.86 -30.99
C THR A 49 -10.37 21.69 -32.07
N SER A 50 -9.88 22.88 -32.34
CA SER A 50 -10.17 23.58 -33.57
C SER A 50 -8.86 23.94 -34.25
N ASN A 51 -8.58 23.23 -35.32
CA ASN A 51 -7.68 23.68 -36.39
C ASN A 51 -8.20 24.98 -36.97
N SER A 52 -7.40 26.03 -37.05
CA SER A 52 -7.50 27.04 -38.13
C SER A 52 -6.16 27.74 -38.27
N GLU A 53 -5.83 27.86 -39.53
CA GLU A 53 -4.63 28.36 -40.18
C GLU A 53 -4.41 29.87 -39.93
N GLN A 54 -3.14 30.21 -40.00
CA GLN A 54 -2.44 31.42 -40.45
C GLN A 54 -3.23 32.67 -40.80
N THR A 55 -2.79 33.81 -40.26
CA THR A 55 -2.41 34.94 -41.12
C THR A 55 -1.54 35.95 -40.34
N GLU A 56 -0.42 36.28 -40.91
CA GLU A 56 0.48 37.39 -40.54
C GLU A 56 -0.16 38.72 -40.80
N THR A 57 0.07 39.75 -39.96
CA THR A 57 0.35 41.13 -40.43
C THR A 57 0.89 42.01 -39.31
N SER A 58 2.09 42.50 -39.54
CA SER A 58 2.67 43.84 -39.29
C SER A 58 2.40 44.69 -38.06
N ASN A 59 3.52 45.13 -37.46
CA ASN A 59 3.74 46.24 -36.54
C ASN A 59 3.17 47.57 -37.01
N PRO A 60 2.99 48.61 -36.10
CA PRO A 60 4.13 49.48 -35.88
C PRO A 60 4.31 50.04 -34.43
N VAL A 61 5.52 50.45 -34.22
CA VAL A 61 6.21 51.25 -33.21
C VAL A 61 5.44 52.48 -32.70
N SER A 62 5.53 52.76 -31.36
CA SER A 62 5.73 54.16 -30.88
C SER A 62 6.22 54.17 -29.41
N ASP A 63 7.13 55.10 -29.22
CA ASP A 63 7.92 55.51 -28.10
C ASP A 63 7.17 55.89 -26.79
N GLY A 64 7.91 55.78 -25.68
CA GLY A 64 7.95 56.85 -24.73
C GLY A 64 7.62 56.59 -23.26
N ALA A 65 8.59 56.84 -22.42
CA ALA A 65 8.53 57.37 -21.03
C ALA A 65 8.92 56.42 -19.90
N GLU A 66 10.07 56.69 -19.40
CA GLU A 66 10.57 56.29 -18.09
C GLU A 66 9.74 56.82 -16.93
N SER A 67 9.61 56.04 -15.86
CA SER A 67 9.72 56.57 -14.50
C SER A 67 9.81 55.42 -13.44
N PRO A 68 10.42 55.69 -12.27
CA PRO A 68 11.14 54.68 -11.52
C PRO A 68 10.40 54.20 -10.25
N LEU A 69 11.04 53.25 -9.55
CA LEU A 69 10.78 52.80 -8.20
C LEU A 69 9.67 51.75 -7.97
N THR A 70 10.12 50.51 -7.83
CA THR A 70 9.71 49.69 -6.70
C THR A 70 10.74 48.56 -6.44
N GLN A 71 11.74 48.90 -5.62
CA GLN A 71 12.53 47.97 -4.86
C GLN A 71 11.60 47.31 -3.81
N GLY A 72 10.97 46.24 -4.11
CA GLY A 72 10.10 45.55 -3.14
C GLY A 72 9.61 44.18 -3.57
N ARG A 73 9.86 43.77 -4.81
CA ARG A 73 9.32 42.51 -5.36
C ARG A 73 10.35 41.43 -5.71
N ARG A 74 11.64 41.66 -5.47
CA ARG A 74 12.66 40.65 -5.81
C ARG A 74 12.85 39.55 -4.78
N PHE A 75 12.51 39.77 -3.52
CA PHE A 75 12.70 38.76 -2.47
C PHE A 75 11.62 37.64 -2.46
N SER A 76 10.45 37.89 -2.97
CA SER A 76 9.38 36.85 -3.05
C SER A 76 9.48 35.94 -4.27
N LEU A 77 10.23 36.34 -5.31
CA LEU A 77 10.39 35.51 -6.51
C LEU A 77 11.51 34.48 -6.37
N GLU A 78 12.51 34.72 -5.57
CA GLU A 78 13.63 33.75 -5.41
C GLU A 78 13.31 32.60 -4.47
N LEU A 79 12.46 32.81 -3.44
CA LEU A 79 11.97 31.70 -2.61
C LEU A 79 10.97 30.80 -3.35
N SER A 80 10.29 31.31 -4.37
CA SER A 80 9.36 30.53 -5.20
C SER A 80 10.06 29.75 -6.32
N LEU A 81 11.30 30.04 -6.61
CA LEU A 81 12.08 29.35 -7.66
C LEU A 81 12.84 28.13 -7.14
N HIS A 82 13.11 28.06 -5.82
CA HIS A 82 13.81 26.92 -5.23
C HIS A 82 12.91 25.72 -4.97
N ASP A 83 11.58 25.93 -4.90
CA ASP A 83 10.58 24.86 -4.70
C ASP A 83 10.07 24.24 -6.02
N LYS A 84 10.62 24.63 -7.17
CA LYS A 84 10.09 24.22 -8.49
C LYS A 84 11.04 23.39 -9.35
N VAL A 85 12.09 22.84 -8.81
CA VAL A 85 12.92 21.87 -9.54
C VAL A 85 12.47 20.46 -9.17
N GLU A 86 11.24 20.15 -9.52
CA GLU A 86 10.81 18.76 -9.64
C GLU A 86 11.17 18.27 -11.06
N ASP A 87 11.66 17.06 -11.19
CA ASP A 87 11.99 16.41 -12.45
C ASP A 87 10.79 16.40 -13.43
N ALA A 88 9.57 16.47 -12.90
CA ALA A 88 8.34 16.60 -13.67
C ALA A 88 8.25 17.92 -14.48
N ASN A 89 9.04 18.94 -14.17
CA ASN A 89 9.09 20.20 -14.91
C ASN A 89 10.12 20.20 -16.05
N LEU A 90 10.80 19.09 -16.29
CA LEU A 90 11.71 18.97 -17.42
C LEU A 90 10.97 19.15 -18.76
N PRO A 91 11.61 19.82 -19.76
CA PRO A 91 11.03 19.93 -21.09
C PRO A 91 10.65 18.55 -21.65
N GLY A 92 9.43 18.41 -22.16
CA GLY A 92 8.94 17.15 -22.73
C GLY A 92 8.38 16.15 -21.69
N SER A 93 8.42 16.45 -20.38
CA SER A 93 7.78 15.60 -19.36
C SER A 93 6.27 15.58 -19.51
N LEU A 94 5.63 14.50 -19.02
CA LEU A 94 4.18 14.31 -19.07
C LEU A 94 3.45 15.48 -18.41
N PRO A 95 2.48 16.11 -19.10
CA PRO A 95 1.71 17.22 -18.55
C PRO A 95 0.97 16.90 -17.26
N THR A 96 0.52 15.65 -17.10
CA THR A 96 -0.18 15.16 -15.90
C THR A 96 0.68 15.17 -14.65
N LEU A 97 2.00 15.07 -14.79
CA LEU A 97 2.95 15.14 -13.67
C LEU A 97 3.31 16.57 -13.28
N ARG A 98 3.05 17.56 -14.15
CA ARG A 98 3.40 18.97 -13.93
C ARG A 98 2.42 19.73 -13.06
N LYS A 99 1.16 19.28 -12.97
CA LYS A 99 0.08 19.96 -12.24
C LYS A 99 -0.41 19.07 -11.11
N GLN A 100 0.25 19.11 -9.99
CA GLN A 100 -0.30 18.54 -8.75
C GLN A 100 -0.84 19.67 -7.88
N ASN A 101 -2.01 20.17 -8.19
CA ASN A 101 -2.80 20.90 -7.21
C ASN A 101 -3.42 19.85 -6.28
N ILE A 102 -2.78 19.63 -5.13
CA ILE A 102 -3.28 18.74 -4.09
C ILE A 102 -4.42 19.48 -3.39
N THR A 103 -5.62 19.33 -3.92
CA THR A 103 -6.84 19.71 -3.20
C THR A 103 -7.36 18.46 -2.51
N PHE A 104 -7.07 18.30 -1.24
CA PHE A 104 -7.61 17.23 -0.41
C PHE A 104 -9.12 17.50 -0.19
N ALA A 105 -9.96 16.98 -1.05
CA ALA A 105 -11.39 16.87 -0.78
C ALA A 105 -11.66 15.51 -0.15
N LYS A 106 -11.85 15.48 1.17
CA LYS A 106 -12.21 14.24 1.92
C LYS A 106 -13.60 13.71 1.59
N GLU A 107 -14.40 14.41 0.79
CA GLU A 107 -15.83 14.16 0.68
C GLU A 107 -16.28 13.36 -0.55
N HIS A 108 -15.42 13.13 -1.53
CA HIS A 108 -15.75 12.34 -2.72
C HIS A 108 -14.68 11.28 -2.99
N THR A 109 -14.83 10.12 -2.38
CA THR A 109 -14.10 8.91 -2.79
C THR A 109 -14.90 8.22 -3.89
N GLU A 110 -14.67 8.61 -5.12
CA GLU A 110 -15.15 7.89 -6.28
C GLU A 110 -14.36 6.59 -6.40
N ASP A 111 -15.06 5.47 -6.40
CA ASP A 111 -14.44 4.15 -6.55
C ASP A 111 -13.82 4.00 -7.95
N LEU A 112 -12.84 3.13 -8.09
CA LEU A 112 -12.27 2.82 -9.40
C LEU A 112 -13.29 2.08 -10.27
N PRO A 113 -13.30 2.30 -11.60
CA PRO A 113 -14.21 1.59 -12.49
C PRO A 113 -13.97 0.08 -12.42
N THR A 114 -12.73 -0.35 -12.51
CA THR A 114 -12.30 -1.75 -12.38
C THR A 114 -11.13 -1.88 -11.42
N ARG A 115 -10.74 -3.11 -11.09
CA ARG A 115 -9.63 -3.38 -10.18
C ARG A 115 -8.28 -2.95 -10.75
N ILE A 116 -7.36 -2.57 -9.87
CA ILE A 116 -5.96 -2.37 -10.23
C ILE A 116 -5.34 -3.75 -10.50
N SER A 117 -4.80 -3.94 -11.69
CA SER A 117 -4.10 -5.16 -12.09
C SER A 117 -2.62 -5.15 -11.72
N ARG A 118 -1.95 -4.00 -11.87
CA ARG A 118 -0.55 -3.84 -11.52
C ARG A 118 -0.15 -2.39 -11.28
N ILE A 119 0.99 -2.21 -10.58
CA ILE A 119 1.69 -0.94 -10.41
C ILE A 119 3.09 -1.05 -11.01
N TRP A 120 3.59 0.05 -11.58
CA TRP A 120 4.98 0.17 -12.02
C TRP A 120 5.49 1.59 -11.85
N TYR A 121 6.79 1.73 -11.83
CA TYR A 121 7.44 3.03 -11.83
C TYR A 121 7.56 3.60 -13.24
N ILE A 122 7.45 4.91 -13.34
CA ILE A 122 7.66 5.65 -14.58
C ILE A 122 8.69 6.76 -14.37
N ASN A 123 9.42 7.08 -15.45
CA ASN A 123 10.23 8.29 -15.51
C ASN A 123 9.33 9.52 -15.80
N PRO A 124 9.88 10.76 -15.76
CA PRO A 124 9.11 11.98 -16.07
C PRO A 124 8.48 12.00 -17.47
N TYR A 125 8.93 11.16 -18.36
CA TYR A 125 8.41 11.04 -19.74
C TYR A 125 7.31 9.97 -19.89
N GLY A 126 6.97 9.27 -18.79
CA GLY A 126 5.93 8.24 -18.77
C GLY A 126 6.39 6.85 -19.18
N GLN A 127 7.67 6.65 -19.40
CA GLN A 127 8.20 5.32 -19.74
C GLN A 127 8.36 4.47 -18.48
N GLU A 128 7.96 3.20 -18.55
CA GLU A 128 8.15 2.25 -17.46
C GLU A 128 9.65 2.08 -17.15
N ILE A 129 9.98 2.21 -15.87
CA ILE A 129 11.32 2.00 -15.35
C ILE A 129 11.29 0.98 -14.21
N ARG A 130 12.46 0.40 -13.90
CA ARG A 130 12.62 -0.51 -12.76
C ARG A 130 13.74 0.02 -11.88
N PRO A 131 13.42 0.87 -10.90
CA PRO A 131 14.41 1.41 -9.99
C PRO A 131 15.12 0.29 -9.23
N ALA A 132 16.41 0.48 -8.96
CA ALA A 132 17.11 -0.34 -8.01
C ALA A 132 16.70 0.05 -6.58
N PRO A 133 16.49 -0.90 -5.68
CA PRO A 133 16.28 -0.57 -4.29
C PRO A 133 17.56 0.01 -3.67
N ASN A 134 17.39 0.69 -2.55
CA ASN A 134 18.52 1.02 -1.68
C ASN A 134 19.19 -0.29 -1.22
N THR A 135 20.51 -0.37 -1.32
CA THR A 135 21.27 -1.57 -0.92
C THR A 135 21.04 -1.93 0.54
N ALA A 136 20.90 -0.93 1.42
CA ALA A 136 20.60 -1.14 2.83
C ALA A 136 19.25 -1.86 3.07
N VAL A 137 18.28 -1.73 2.13
CA VAL A 137 17.02 -2.49 2.18
C VAL A 137 17.28 -3.97 1.92
N LEU A 138 18.05 -4.31 0.88
CA LEU A 138 18.40 -5.71 0.59
C LEU A 138 19.20 -6.34 1.73
N ASP A 139 20.18 -5.62 2.27
CA ASP A 139 20.99 -6.06 3.42
C ASP A 139 20.13 -6.31 4.66
N SER A 140 19.10 -5.48 4.87
CA SER A 140 18.17 -5.62 6.00
C SER A 140 17.24 -6.82 5.79
N LEU A 141 16.74 -7.04 4.57
CA LEU A 141 15.91 -8.19 4.22
C LEU A 141 16.70 -9.50 4.35
N GLU A 142 17.96 -9.53 3.95
CA GLU A 142 18.82 -10.72 4.07
C GLU A 142 19.03 -11.13 5.54
N LYS A 143 19.11 -10.15 6.44
CA LYS A 143 19.28 -10.36 7.89
C LYS A 143 17.98 -10.54 8.65
N ALA A 144 16.84 -10.33 8.01
CA ALA A 144 15.54 -10.36 8.65
C ALA A 144 15.15 -11.79 9.06
N SER A 145 14.65 -11.94 10.28
CA SER A 145 14.03 -13.18 10.75
C SER A 145 12.52 -13.21 10.46
N SER A 146 11.92 -12.04 10.31
CA SER A 146 10.51 -11.83 10.01
C SER A 146 10.28 -10.54 9.24
N ILE A 147 9.22 -10.51 8.44
CA ILE A 147 8.75 -9.35 7.70
C ILE A 147 7.32 -9.07 8.12
N VAL A 148 6.99 -7.79 8.32
CA VAL A 148 5.63 -7.35 8.59
C VAL A 148 5.24 -6.33 7.53
N TYR A 149 4.23 -6.66 6.72
CA TYR A 149 3.58 -5.70 5.84
C TYR A 149 2.59 -4.92 6.70
N SER A 150 2.84 -3.63 6.82
CA SER A 150 2.06 -2.75 7.68
C SER A 150 0.78 -2.25 6.99
N ILE A 151 -0.03 -1.49 7.73
CA ILE A 151 -1.38 -1.06 7.36
C ILE A 151 -1.32 0.20 6.49
N GLY A 152 -0.61 0.14 5.36
CA GLY A 152 -0.64 1.17 4.31
C GLY A 152 -1.61 0.78 3.20
N SER A 153 -1.97 1.73 2.33
CA SER A 153 -2.70 1.43 1.11
C SER A 153 -1.93 0.43 0.25
N LEU A 154 -2.65 -0.55 -0.30
CA LEU A 154 -2.02 -1.70 -0.95
C LEU A 154 -1.14 -1.28 -2.14
N TYR A 155 -1.70 -0.49 -3.06
CA TYR A 155 -1.05 -0.17 -4.32
C TYR A 155 -0.20 1.10 -4.31
N THR A 156 -0.39 1.99 -3.34
CA THR A 156 0.41 3.22 -3.24
C THR A 156 1.42 3.23 -2.10
N SER A 157 1.31 2.30 -1.13
CA SER A 157 2.26 2.24 -0.01
C SER A 157 3.04 0.92 0.06
N ILE A 158 2.37 -0.24 -0.10
CA ILE A 158 3.00 -1.55 0.05
C ILE A 158 3.66 -2.00 -1.25
N ILE A 159 2.90 -2.12 -2.33
CA ILE A 159 3.36 -2.67 -3.61
C ILE A 159 4.52 -1.87 -4.22
N PRO A 160 4.60 -0.53 -4.17
CA PRO A 160 5.74 0.20 -4.71
C PRO A 160 7.08 -0.22 -4.14
N CYS A 161 7.14 -0.62 -2.87
CA CYS A 161 8.37 -1.16 -2.28
C CYS A 161 8.71 -2.56 -2.81
N LEU A 162 7.69 -3.35 -3.18
CA LEU A 162 7.84 -4.75 -3.56
C LEU A 162 8.22 -4.97 -5.03
N VAL A 163 7.81 -4.06 -5.93
CA VAL A 163 8.14 -4.13 -7.36
C VAL A 163 9.58 -3.70 -7.67
N LEU A 164 10.32 -3.20 -6.69
CA LEU A 164 11.72 -2.85 -6.83
C LEU A 164 12.56 -4.11 -7.13
N ARG A 165 13.62 -3.92 -7.91
CA ARG A 165 14.46 -5.02 -8.39
C ARG A 165 14.96 -5.89 -7.22
N ASP A 166 14.79 -7.21 -7.37
CA ASP A 166 15.28 -8.25 -6.45
C ASP A 166 14.67 -8.25 -5.03
N VAL A 167 13.82 -7.28 -4.67
CA VAL A 167 13.15 -7.25 -3.35
C VAL A 167 12.29 -8.48 -3.13
N GLY A 168 11.47 -8.88 -4.11
CA GLY A 168 10.66 -10.09 -4.01
C GLY A 168 11.50 -11.37 -3.83
N ALA A 169 12.68 -11.44 -4.46
CA ALA A 169 13.59 -12.58 -4.29
C ALA A 169 14.17 -12.63 -2.86
N ALA A 170 14.52 -11.47 -2.29
CA ALA A 170 14.99 -11.37 -0.92
C ALA A 170 13.91 -11.78 0.08
N ILE A 171 12.67 -11.32 -0.13
CA ILE A 171 11.51 -11.68 0.69
C ILE A 171 11.21 -13.18 0.63
N ALA A 172 11.29 -13.80 -0.55
CA ALA A 172 11.02 -15.22 -0.74
C ALA A 172 12.04 -16.15 -0.06
N SER A 173 13.10 -15.59 0.54
CA SER A 173 14.13 -16.38 1.25
C SER A 173 13.50 -17.32 2.28
N PRO A 174 13.86 -18.62 2.30
CA PRO A 174 13.37 -19.57 3.29
C PRO A 174 13.92 -19.30 4.69
N LEU A 175 14.94 -18.45 4.82
CA LEU A 175 15.48 -18.03 6.11
C LEU A 175 14.51 -17.12 6.88
N ILE A 176 13.65 -16.40 6.15
CA ILE A 176 12.61 -15.55 6.73
C ILE A 176 11.37 -16.42 6.99
N LYS A 177 11.21 -16.84 8.23
CA LYS A 177 10.15 -17.78 8.62
C LYS A 177 8.76 -17.16 8.69
N TYR A 178 8.70 -15.91 9.11
CA TYR A 178 7.43 -15.22 9.36
C TYR A 178 7.29 -14.02 8.43
N LYS A 179 6.27 -14.05 7.59
CA LYS A 179 5.93 -12.99 6.65
C LYS A 179 4.46 -12.65 6.91
N ILE A 180 4.26 -11.60 7.70
CA ILE A 180 2.99 -11.30 8.34
C ILE A 180 2.35 -10.11 7.64
N LEU A 181 1.16 -10.29 7.09
CA LEU A 181 0.33 -9.19 6.59
C LEU A 181 -0.63 -8.74 7.68
N ILE A 182 -0.55 -7.49 8.10
CA ILE A 182 -1.57 -6.84 8.90
C ILE A 182 -2.56 -6.23 7.93
N LEU A 183 -3.74 -6.84 7.82
CA LEU A 183 -4.74 -6.46 6.83
C LEU A 183 -5.39 -5.14 7.21
N ASN A 184 -5.74 -4.32 6.23
CA ASN A 184 -6.37 -3.04 6.48
C ASN A 184 -7.69 -3.20 7.26
N GLY A 185 -7.98 -2.29 8.17
CA GLY A 185 -9.23 -2.27 8.96
C GLY A 185 -10.42 -1.71 8.19
N SER A 186 -10.20 -1.24 6.97
CA SER A 186 -11.22 -0.82 6.00
C SER A 186 -10.68 -0.96 4.59
N LEU A 187 -11.59 -1.13 3.64
CA LEU A 187 -11.27 -1.01 2.22
C LEU A 187 -11.19 0.47 1.85
N ASP A 188 -10.22 0.79 1.01
CA ASP A 188 -10.02 2.12 0.44
C ASP A 188 -10.33 2.13 -1.07
N ARG A 189 -10.13 3.26 -1.73
CA ARG A 189 -10.36 3.39 -3.17
C ARG A 189 -9.56 2.40 -4.01
N GLU A 190 -8.37 2.04 -3.57
CA GLU A 190 -7.46 1.14 -4.30
C GLU A 190 -7.92 -0.33 -4.28
N THR A 191 -8.75 -0.66 -3.30
CA THR A 191 -9.21 -2.01 -2.99
C THR A 191 -10.72 -2.18 -3.13
N ARG A 192 -11.41 -1.16 -3.69
CA ARG A 192 -12.80 -1.20 -4.12
C ARG A 192 -12.89 -0.89 -5.61
N SER A 193 -13.87 -1.47 -6.29
CA SER A 193 -14.14 -1.14 -7.68
C SER A 193 -15.61 -1.37 -8.02
N VAL A 194 -16.12 -0.62 -8.99
CA VAL A 194 -17.53 -0.70 -9.41
C VAL A 194 -17.81 -2.08 -10.04
N GLU A 195 -16.97 -2.52 -10.95
CA GLU A 195 -17.20 -3.78 -11.69
C GLU A 195 -16.52 -5.00 -11.05
N GLY A 196 -15.33 -4.84 -10.46
CA GLY A 196 -14.55 -5.95 -9.87
C GLY A 196 -14.94 -6.33 -8.44
N GLY A 197 -15.75 -5.50 -7.78
CA GLY A 197 -16.13 -5.65 -6.38
C GLY A 197 -14.97 -5.43 -5.39
N ASP A 198 -15.27 -5.63 -4.12
CA ASP A 198 -14.35 -5.42 -3.02
C ASP A 198 -13.27 -6.50 -2.94
N PHE A 199 -12.06 -6.10 -2.56
CA PHE A 199 -10.95 -7.01 -2.35
C PHE A 199 -11.18 -7.90 -1.13
N SER A 200 -10.94 -9.19 -1.30
CA SER A 200 -10.82 -10.15 -0.21
C SER A 200 -9.38 -10.19 0.31
N ALA A 201 -9.17 -10.83 1.47
CA ALA A 201 -7.81 -11.06 1.99
C ALA A 201 -6.93 -11.86 1.01
N ALA A 202 -7.53 -12.77 0.23
CA ALA A 202 -6.83 -13.50 -0.81
C ALA A 202 -6.36 -12.60 -1.95
N ASP A 203 -7.16 -11.61 -2.34
CA ASP A 203 -6.78 -10.63 -3.35
C ASP A 203 -5.59 -9.78 -2.89
N PHE A 204 -5.57 -9.34 -1.61
CA PHE A 204 -4.41 -8.69 -1.03
C PHE A 204 -3.16 -9.57 -1.08
N ALA A 205 -3.29 -10.84 -0.71
CA ALA A 205 -2.18 -11.76 -0.69
C ALA A 205 -1.64 -12.05 -2.10
N ARG A 206 -2.52 -12.23 -3.09
CA ARG A 206 -2.14 -12.42 -4.49
C ARG A 206 -1.47 -11.18 -5.07
N ALA A 207 -2.02 -9.98 -4.84
CA ALA A 207 -1.43 -8.74 -5.31
C ALA A 207 0.00 -8.52 -4.78
N ILE A 208 0.26 -8.85 -3.51
CA ILE A 208 1.60 -8.81 -2.92
C ILE A 208 2.52 -9.85 -3.58
N ALA A 209 2.05 -11.08 -3.77
CA ALA A 209 2.83 -12.13 -4.41
C ALA A 209 3.17 -11.80 -5.87
N ASP A 210 2.22 -11.25 -6.63
CA ASP A 210 2.41 -10.83 -8.02
C ASP A 210 3.43 -9.68 -8.12
N ALA A 211 3.35 -8.69 -7.22
CA ALA A 211 4.33 -7.62 -7.12
C ALA A 211 5.74 -8.15 -6.85
N CYS A 212 5.88 -9.06 -5.88
CA CYS A 212 7.15 -9.71 -5.57
C CYS A 212 7.69 -10.54 -6.73
N ASN A 213 6.82 -11.29 -7.43
CA ASN A 213 7.20 -12.06 -8.60
C ASN A 213 7.68 -11.16 -9.76
N SER A 214 7.03 -10.00 -9.94
CA SER A 214 7.39 -9.04 -10.99
C SER A 214 8.72 -8.34 -10.73
N SER A 215 9.20 -8.29 -9.48
CA SER A 215 10.45 -7.64 -9.09
C SER A 215 11.69 -8.29 -9.70
N ASN A 216 11.61 -9.59 -10.02
CA ASN A 216 12.72 -10.34 -10.65
C ASN A 216 12.29 -11.01 -11.95
N PRO A 217 12.34 -10.30 -13.09
CA PRO A 217 11.92 -10.83 -14.39
C PRO A 217 12.81 -11.97 -14.92
N ARG A 218 13.98 -12.20 -14.31
CA ARG A 218 14.91 -13.28 -14.69
C ARG A 218 14.56 -14.62 -14.02
N LYS A 219 13.68 -14.60 -13.00
CA LYS A 219 13.27 -15.83 -12.31
C LYS A 219 12.34 -16.63 -13.24
N LYS A 220 12.75 -17.85 -13.59
CA LYS A 220 12.02 -18.72 -14.52
C LYS A 220 10.68 -19.26 -13.97
N ALA A 221 10.53 -19.31 -12.65
CA ALA A 221 9.32 -19.79 -12.00
C ALA A 221 8.83 -18.74 -10.98
N ALA A 222 7.55 -18.40 -11.06
CA ALA A 222 6.90 -17.56 -10.05
C ALA A 222 6.87 -18.27 -8.70
N GLY A 223 7.11 -17.53 -7.62
CA GLY A 223 6.92 -18.02 -6.26
C GLY A 223 5.41 -18.17 -5.96
N GLN A 224 5.09 -19.05 -5.05
CA GLN A 224 3.74 -19.21 -4.54
C GLN A 224 3.42 -18.10 -3.53
N VAL A 225 2.13 -17.86 -3.27
CA VAL A 225 1.70 -16.82 -2.32
C VAL A 225 2.33 -17.00 -0.94
N ARG A 226 2.41 -18.25 -0.46
CA ARG A 226 3.03 -18.59 0.84
C ARG A 226 4.53 -18.27 0.93
N ASP A 227 5.22 -18.10 -0.20
CA ASP A 227 6.63 -17.70 -0.19
C ASP A 227 6.79 -16.24 0.22
N TYR A 228 5.71 -15.45 0.12
CA TYR A 228 5.67 -14.02 0.41
C TYR A 228 4.83 -13.67 1.62
N ILE A 229 3.80 -14.47 1.96
CA ILE A 229 2.93 -14.27 3.11
C ILE A 229 2.68 -15.61 3.78
N THR A 230 2.98 -15.71 5.09
CA THR A 230 2.73 -16.91 5.89
C THR A 230 1.58 -16.73 6.87
N HIS A 231 1.34 -15.49 7.32
CA HIS A 231 0.30 -15.16 8.29
C HIS A 231 -0.43 -13.89 7.89
N ILE A 232 -1.73 -13.85 8.20
CA ILE A 232 -2.55 -12.64 8.11
C ILE A 232 -3.14 -12.36 9.49
N ILE A 233 -2.91 -11.14 9.99
CA ILE A 233 -3.61 -10.61 11.16
C ILE A 233 -4.75 -9.72 10.66
N TYR A 234 -5.97 -9.94 11.14
CA TYR A 234 -7.14 -9.24 10.63
C TYR A 234 -8.17 -8.87 11.67
N LEU A 235 -8.95 -7.85 11.35
CA LEU A 235 -10.15 -7.44 12.06
C LEU A 235 -11.38 -7.99 11.32
N HIS A 236 -12.46 -8.23 12.08
CA HIS A 236 -13.74 -8.63 11.51
C HIS A 236 -14.77 -7.57 11.81
N GLY A 237 -15.38 -7.02 10.78
CA GLY A 237 -16.42 -5.99 10.90
C GLY A 237 -16.89 -5.52 9.54
N GLU A 238 -17.86 -4.64 9.53
CA GLU A 238 -18.35 -3.99 8.32
C GLU A 238 -17.25 -3.14 7.69
N GLY A 239 -17.11 -3.19 6.37
CA GLY A 239 -16.08 -2.45 5.61
C GLY A 239 -14.66 -3.04 5.68
N THR A 240 -14.45 -4.14 6.43
CA THR A 240 -13.17 -4.85 6.42
C THR A 240 -13.08 -5.84 5.26
N PRO A 241 -11.87 -6.12 4.73
CA PRO A 241 -11.68 -7.14 3.71
C PRO A 241 -12.23 -8.50 4.17
N ARG A 242 -12.98 -9.17 3.30
CA ARG A 242 -13.54 -10.49 3.59
C ARG A 242 -12.43 -11.55 3.67
N ILE A 243 -12.56 -12.46 4.64
CA ILE A 243 -11.69 -13.62 4.78
C ILE A 243 -12.48 -14.91 4.56
N ASP A 244 -12.01 -15.70 3.62
CA ASP A 244 -12.41 -17.08 3.46
C ASP A 244 -11.29 -17.98 4.01
N LYS A 245 -11.58 -18.71 5.10
CA LYS A 245 -10.60 -19.58 5.76
C LYS A 245 -10.20 -20.76 4.89
N GLY A 246 -11.09 -21.27 4.05
CA GLY A 246 -10.80 -22.36 3.11
C GLY A 246 -9.79 -21.91 2.07
N GLU A 247 -10.06 -20.78 1.42
CA GLU A 247 -9.17 -20.17 0.43
C GLU A 247 -7.79 -19.82 1.05
N MET A 248 -7.76 -19.29 2.27
CA MET A 248 -6.51 -19.01 2.96
C MET A 248 -5.69 -20.27 3.24
N ALA A 249 -6.36 -21.37 3.64
CA ALA A 249 -5.71 -22.65 3.88
C ALA A 249 -5.13 -23.24 2.58
N GLU A 250 -5.81 -23.11 1.45
CA GLU A 250 -5.32 -23.51 0.13
C GLU A 250 -4.09 -22.70 -0.30
N LEU A 251 -4.05 -21.42 0.03
CA LEU A 251 -2.89 -20.56 -0.18
C LEU A 251 -1.75 -20.84 0.81
N GLY A 252 -1.97 -21.66 1.83
CA GLY A 252 -0.99 -22.00 2.87
C GLY A 252 -0.75 -20.86 3.87
N ILE A 253 -1.75 -20.02 4.12
CA ILE A 253 -1.67 -18.84 4.98
C ILE A 253 -2.45 -19.07 6.27
N GLU A 254 -1.83 -18.82 7.41
CA GLU A 254 -2.48 -18.84 8.73
C GLU A 254 -3.17 -17.51 9.02
N CYS A 255 -4.43 -17.57 9.49
CA CYS A 255 -5.23 -16.37 9.76
C CYS A 255 -5.42 -16.17 11.27
N VAL A 256 -5.00 -15.02 11.79
CA VAL A 256 -5.12 -14.64 13.19
C VAL A 256 -6.12 -13.49 13.31
N ARG A 257 -7.31 -13.81 13.85
CA ARG A 257 -8.31 -12.79 14.13
C ARG A 257 -8.00 -12.10 15.46
N ILE A 258 -8.03 -10.78 15.47
CA ILE A 258 -7.90 -10.01 16.70
C ILE A 258 -9.05 -9.01 16.86
N TYR A 259 -9.18 -8.47 18.06
CA TYR A 259 -10.19 -7.47 18.36
C TYR A 259 -9.70 -6.08 17.99
N GLY A 260 -10.65 -5.22 17.65
CA GLY A 260 -10.45 -3.81 17.38
C GLY A 260 -11.69 -3.02 17.75
N ARG A 261 -11.65 -1.74 17.54
CA ARG A 261 -12.80 -0.84 17.75
C ARG A 261 -13.25 -0.26 16.40
N ARG A 262 -14.56 0.03 16.31
CA ARG A 262 -15.10 0.73 15.14
C ARG A 262 -14.67 2.20 15.16
N LEU A 263 -14.27 2.71 14.01
CA LEU A 263 -14.04 4.13 13.78
C LEU A 263 -14.59 4.52 12.41
N GLY A 264 -15.65 5.31 12.37
CA GLY A 264 -16.35 5.64 11.14
C GLY A 264 -16.86 4.40 10.40
N ALA A 265 -16.52 4.28 9.12
CA ALA A 265 -16.89 3.14 8.27
C ALA A 265 -15.94 1.93 8.39
N GLY A 266 -14.87 2.02 9.17
CA GLY A 266 -13.87 0.97 9.30
C GLY A 266 -13.59 0.56 10.74
N MET A 267 -12.61 -0.32 10.89
CA MET A 267 -12.14 -0.85 12.16
C MET A 267 -10.71 -0.39 12.44
N ILE A 268 -10.39 -0.12 13.69
CA ILE A 268 -9.02 0.18 14.14
C ILE A 268 -8.53 -0.93 15.04
N TYR A 269 -7.30 -1.32 14.87
CA TYR A 269 -6.60 -2.28 15.71
C TYR A 269 -6.42 -1.77 17.12
N ASP A 270 -6.68 -2.63 18.10
CA ASP A 270 -6.21 -2.41 19.46
C ASP A 270 -4.72 -2.74 19.54
N SER A 271 -3.93 -1.81 20.08
CA SER A 271 -2.47 -1.96 20.13
C SER A 271 -2.02 -3.14 20.99
N GLY A 272 -2.71 -3.41 22.09
CA GLY A 272 -2.40 -4.53 22.97
C GLY A 272 -2.71 -5.87 22.31
N ALA A 273 -3.88 -5.97 21.65
CA ALA A 273 -4.27 -7.17 20.89
C ALA A 273 -3.32 -7.43 19.72
N LEU A 274 -2.91 -6.39 18.99
CA LEU A 274 -1.96 -6.52 17.90
C LEU A 274 -0.58 -6.97 18.38
N THR A 275 -0.07 -6.37 19.46
CA THR A 275 1.19 -6.77 20.09
C THR A 275 1.15 -8.22 20.53
N GLY A 276 0.09 -8.63 21.21
CA GLY A 276 -0.09 -10.02 21.67
C GLY A 276 -0.15 -11.02 20.50
N ALA A 277 -0.80 -10.67 19.39
CA ALA A 277 -0.84 -11.50 18.20
C ALA A 277 0.55 -11.66 17.55
N LEU A 278 1.29 -10.55 17.42
CA LEU A 278 2.67 -10.58 16.90
C LEU A 278 3.59 -11.41 17.80
N GLU A 279 3.50 -11.24 19.11
CA GLU A 279 4.27 -12.06 20.08
C GLU A 279 3.91 -13.54 20.01
N ALA A 280 2.63 -13.87 19.78
CA ALA A 280 2.20 -15.26 19.62
C ALA A 280 2.75 -15.91 18.35
N ILE A 281 2.78 -15.16 17.23
CA ILE A 281 3.32 -15.64 15.95
C ILE A 281 4.85 -15.75 16.02
N LEU A 282 5.53 -14.70 16.46
CA LEU A 282 6.98 -14.60 16.46
C LEU A 282 7.65 -15.41 17.59
N GLY A 283 6.88 -15.84 18.58
CA GLY A 283 7.35 -16.39 19.84
C GLY A 283 7.78 -15.28 20.80
N SER A 284 7.36 -15.38 22.06
CA SER A 284 7.79 -14.43 23.08
C SER A 284 9.31 -14.44 23.19
N PRO A 285 9.97 -13.28 23.20
CA PRO A 285 11.40 -13.24 23.50
C PRO A 285 11.61 -13.93 24.85
N ARG A 286 12.40 -15.01 24.88
CA ARG A 286 12.78 -15.67 26.13
C ARG A 286 13.32 -14.58 27.06
N ARG A 287 12.53 -14.20 28.06
CA ARG A 287 13.05 -13.46 29.20
C ARG A 287 14.10 -14.35 29.85
N ASN A 288 15.34 -14.06 29.55
CA ASN A 288 16.47 -14.63 30.28
C ASN A 288 16.42 -14.06 31.71
N ASN A 289 15.54 -14.63 32.53
CA ASN A 289 15.61 -14.42 33.99
C ASN A 289 16.81 -15.24 34.47
N GLY A 290 17.99 -14.65 34.31
CA GLY A 290 19.12 -15.04 35.10
C GLY A 290 18.84 -14.70 36.56
N ASN A 291 18.85 -15.71 37.37
CA ASN A 291 18.94 -15.72 38.84
C ASN A 291 17.65 -15.86 39.63
N GLY A 292 17.55 -16.94 40.37
CA GLY A 292 16.57 -17.10 41.43
C GLY A 292 16.24 -18.54 41.76
N ASN A 293 17.12 -19.18 42.54
CA ASN A 293 16.79 -20.36 43.35
C ASN A 293 15.43 -20.22 44.02
N GLY A 294 14.48 -21.10 43.71
CA GLY A 294 13.17 -21.08 44.38
C GLY A 294 12.35 -22.33 44.04
N ARG A 295 12.43 -23.34 44.89
CA ARG A 295 11.47 -24.45 44.95
C ARG A 295 10.04 -23.91 45.05
N GLY A 296 9.11 -24.38 44.26
CA GLY A 296 7.69 -24.12 44.54
C GLY A 296 6.74 -24.54 43.42
N ARG A 297 6.12 -25.68 43.61
CA ARG A 297 4.76 -26.09 43.21
C ARG A 297 4.24 -25.74 41.83
N GLY A 298 3.92 -26.80 41.11
CA GLY A 298 3.20 -26.81 39.85
C GLY A 298 1.84 -26.13 39.96
N GLU A 299 1.65 -25.16 39.09
CA GLU A 299 0.34 -24.62 38.76
C GLU A 299 0.10 -24.86 37.26
N LYS A 300 -0.90 -25.70 37.00
CA LYS A 300 -1.32 -26.06 35.64
C LYS A 300 -1.91 -24.82 34.97
N SER A 301 -1.15 -24.22 34.07
CA SER A 301 -1.66 -23.18 33.17
C SER A 301 -2.76 -23.78 32.29
N ARG A 302 -3.96 -23.29 32.48
CA ARG A 302 -5.10 -23.59 31.61
C ARG A 302 -4.89 -22.90 30.28
N ARG A 303 -4.67 -23.70 29.23
CA ARG A 303 -4.80 -23.26 27.84
C ARG A 303 -6.27 -22.93 27.60
N ASN A 304 -6.60 -21.67 27.42
CA ASN A 304 -7.88 -21.24 26.86
C ASN A 304 -7.83 -21.46 25.34
N THR A 305 -8.20 -22.64 24.92
CA THR A 305 -8.69 -22.93 23.57
C THR A 305 -10.15 -22.47 23.53
N VAL A 306 -10.43 -21.38 22.86
CA VAL A 306 -11.80 -20.97 22.51
C VAL A 306 -12.02 -21.37 21.06
N ASP A 307 -12.35 -22.62 20.87
CA ASP A 307 -13.01 -23.12 19.66
C ASP A 307 -13.88 -24.30 20.14
N ASP A 308 -15.13 -24.04 20.45
CA ASP A 308 -16.26 -24.97 20.21
C ASP A 308 -17.60 -24.31 20.60
N PHE A 309 -18.29 -23.76 19.64
CA PHE A 309 -19.73 -23.57 19.69
C PHE A 309 -20.31 -23.74 18.27
N GLY A 310 -20.57 -24.99 17.96
CA GLY A 310 -21.30 -25.33 16.76
C GLY A 310 -21.91 -26.72 16.88
N GLY A 311 -23.21 -26.78 17.14
CA GLY A 311 -23.94 -28.00 16.89
C GLY A 311 -24.82 -28.51 18.04
N MET A 312 -25.94 -27.86 18.27
CA MET A 312 -27.09 -28.50 18.90
C MET A 312 -28.16 -28.73 17.83
N VAL A 313 -28.07 -29.90 17.17
CA VAL A 313 -29.16 -30.43 16.36
C VAL A 313 -30.20 -30.99 17.29
N GLY A 314 -31.40 -30.39 17.27
CA GLY A 314 -32.56 -30.84 17.98
C GLY A 314 -33.02 -32.27 17.54
N ARG A 315 -32.96 -33.18 18.47
CA ARG A 315 -33.63 -34.48 18.37
C ARG A 315 -35.15 -34.29 18.53
N LYS A 316 -35.92 -34.49 17.50
CA LYS A 316 -37.37 -34.72 17.57
C LYS A 316 -37.61 -36.08 18.23
N MET A 317 -38.23 -36.05 19.39
CA MET A 317 -38.88 -37.24 19.98
C MET A 317 -40.20 -37.48 19.26
N GLY A 318 -40.35 -38.65 18.69
CA GLY A 318 -41.63 -39.18 18.25
C GLY A 318 -42.46 -39.62 19.44
N GLY A 319 -43.71 -39.17 19.53
CA GLY A 319 -44.71 -39.68 20.39
C GLY A 319 -45.73 -40.46 19.57
N GLN A 320 -45.89 -41.76 19.89
CA GLN A 320 -46.92 -42.63 19.36
C GLN A 320 -48.22 -42.42 20.14
N GLY A 321 -49.26 -42.45 19.40
CA GLY A 321 -50.57 -42.98 19.44
C GLY A 321 -51.47 -42.82 20.66
N PRO A 322 -52.76 -43.21 20.68
CA PRO A 322 -53.37 -44.30 19.85
C PRO A 322 -54.21 -43.78 18.71
#